data_0ce3051ec55fa9648cffb3a075941564
#
_entry.id   0ce3051ec55fa9648cffb3a075941564
#
_cell.length_a   1.000
_cell.length_b   1.000
_cell.length_c   1.000
_cell.angle_alpha   90.00
_cell.angle_beta   90.00
_cell.angle_gamma   90.00
#
_symmetry.space_group_name_H-M   'P 1'
#
loop_
_entity.id
_entity.type
_entity.pdbx_description
1 polymer ?
#
loop_
_entity_poly.entity_id
_entity_poly.type
_entity_poly.pdbx_seq_one_letter_code
_entity_poly.pdbx_strand_id
1 'polypeptide(L)'
;MNDRSPVTGYYDLEVAARLVRLPPARVRRYVRVGLVQPSRLEGRTALFGEAELARLRTIRRLGEDLGINAAGVEVVLRLVDEIRALTGDDEPRKR
;
A
#
# COMPACT_ATOMS: atom_id res chain seq x y z
N MET A 1 -24.74 2.82 12.97
CA MET A 1 -24.25 3.04 12.63
C MET A 1 -23.56 2.55 11.96
N ASN A 2 -23.33 2.37 11.41
CA ASN A 2 -22.62 1.90 10.81
C ASN A 2 -21.60 2.32 10.77
N ASP A 3 -21.08 2.18 10.96
CA ASP A 3 -20.08 2.53 11.18
C ASP A 3 -19.13 2.06 10.39
N ARG A 4 -18.75 2.53 9.59
CA ARG A 4 -17.90 2.19 8.79
C ARG A 4 -16.68 2.53 9.25
N SER A 5 -16.52 3.00 10.33
CA SER A 5 -15.30 3.34 10.69
C SER A 5 -14.60 2.16 10.96
N PRO A 6 -13.42 2.08 10.66
CA PRO A 6 -12.68 0.97 10.79
C PRO A 6 -12.21 0.80 12.12
N VAL A 7 -12.95 0.37 12.92
CA VAL A 7 -12.62 0.12 14.24
C VAL A 7 -11.35 -0.64 14.38
N THR A 8 -11.09 -1.56 13.50
CA THR A 8 -9.91 -2.38 13.63
C THR A 8 -8.75 -1.82 12.88
N GLY A 9 -8.95 -0.79 12.12
CA GLY A 9 -7.87 -0.27 11.30
C GLY A 9 -7.66 -1.05 10.03
N TYR A 10 -8.63 -1.84 9.60
CA TYR A 10 -8.53 -2.53 8.34
C TYR A 10 -9.63 -2.07 7.41
N TYR A 11 -9.30 -1.94 6.14
CA TYR A 11 -10.22 -1.41 5.15
C TYR A 11 -10.24 -2.29 3.93
N ASP A 12 -11.38 -2.43 3.30
CA ASP A 12 -11.40 -3.17 2.03
C ASP A 12 -10.79 -2.30 0.94
N LEU A 13 -10.65 -2.86 -0.24
CA LEU A 13 -9.95 -2.19 -1.32
C LEU A 13 -10.60 -0.88 -1.72
N GLU A 14 -11.92 -0.84 -1.77
CA GLU A 14 -12.60 0.38 -2.19
C GLU A 14 -12.36 1.51 -1.20
N VAL A 15 -12.47 1.20 0.08
CA VAL A 15 -12.24 2.22 1.10
C VAL A 15 -10.78 2.63 1.13
N ALA A 16 -9.88 1.65 1.04
CA ALA A 16 -8.45 1.94 1.05
C ALA A 16 -8.11 2.87 -0.11
N ALA A 17 -8.64 2.59 -1.29
CA ALA A 17 -8.37 3.40 -2.47
C ALA A 17 -8.83 4.83 -2.23
N ARG A 18 -10.01 4.99 -1.65
CA ARG A 18 -10.52 6.32 -1.39
C ARG A 18 -9.65 7.06 -0.39
N LEU A 19 -9.22 6.37 0.64
CA LEU A 19 -8.40 7.01 1.66
C LEU A 19 -7.06 7.49 1.12
N VAL A 20 -6.48 6.75 0.19
CA VAL A 20 -5.20 7.15 -0.36
C VAL A 20 -5.33 7.93 -1.65
N ARG A 21 -6.58 8.17 -2.09
CA ARG A 21 -6.84 8.95 -3.28
C ARG A 21 -6.29 8.32 -4.55
N LEU A 22 -6.48 7.04 -4.69
CA LEU A 22 -6.14 6.33 -5.91
C LEU A 22 -7.40 5.68 -6.45
N PRO A 23 -7.52 5.53 -7.75
CA PRO A 23 -8.64 4.79 -8.31
C PRO A 23 -8.57 3.33 -7.86
N PRO A 24 -9.69 2.72 -7.54
CA PRO A 24 -9.66 1.32 -7.11
C PRO A 24 -9.00 0.39 -8.13
N ALA A 25 -9.19 0.67 -9.41
CA ALA A 25 -8.57 -0.17 -10.43
C ALA A 25 -7.05 -0.12 -10.33
N ARG A 26 -6.53 1.02 -9.95
CA ARG A 26 -5.09 1.16 -9.82
C ARG A 26 -4.59 0.39 -8.62
N VAL A 27 -5.32 0.44 -7.52
CA VAL A 27 -4.93 -0.31 -6.34
C VAL A 27 -4.95 -1.80 -6.66
N ARG A 28 -5.99 -2.26 -7.39
CA ARG A 28 -6.07 -3.65 -7.78
C ARG A 28 -4.87 -4.05 -8.59
N ARG A 29 -4.43 -3.19 -9.49
CA ARG A 29 -3.30 -3.50 -10.32
C ARG A 29 -2.03 -3.61 -9.47
N TYR A 30 -1.86 -2.71 -8.51
CA TYR A 30 -0.67 -2.75 -7.66
C TYR A 30 -0.64 -4.03 -6.83
N VAL A 31 -1.80 -4.49 -6.41
CA VAL A 31 -1.86 -5.76 -5.69
C VAL A 31 -1.48 -6.90 -6.63
N ARG A 32 -2.03 -6.85 -7.85
CA ARG A 32 -1.79 -7.94 -8.78
C ARG A 32 -0.32 -8.06 -9.15
N VAL A 33 0.37 -6.96 -9.30
CA VAL A 33 1.78 -7.02 -9.66
C VAL A 33 2.71 -7.10 -8.46
N GLY A 34 2.15 -7.19 -7.27
CA GLY A 34 2.96 -7.42 -6.08
C GLY A 34 3.56 -6.18 -5.44
N LEU A 35 3.13 -4.99 -5.82
CA LEU A 35 3.67 -3.79 -5.22
C LEU A 35 3.14 -3.59 -3.82
N VAL A 36 1.95 -4.05 -3.55
CA VAL A 36 1.39 -3.97 -2.22
C VAL A 36 0.62 -5.26 -1.99
N GLN A 37 0.65 -5.78 -0.79
CA GLN A 37 -0.07 -6.98 -0.48
C GLN A 37 -1.08 -6.68 0.60
N PRO A 38 -2.28 -7.26 0.52
CA PRO A 38 -3.25 -7.03 1.57
C PRO A 38 -2.70 -7.52 2.89
N SER A 39 -3.12 -6.88 3.94
CA SER A 39 -2.70 -7.28 5.27
C SER A 39 -3.26 -8.64 5.60
N ARG A 40 -4.47 -8.91 5.17
CA ARG A 40 -5.09 -10.20 5.41
C ARG A 40 -6.31 -10.35 4.54
N LEU A 41 -6.83 -11.57 4.48
CA LEU A 41 -8.03 -11.84 3.74
C LEU A 41 -9.11 -12.28 4.70
N GLU A 42 -10.32 -11.82 4.45
CA GLU A 42 -11.47 -12.31 5.17
C GLU A 42 -12.37 -12.88 4.12
N GLY A 43 -12.39 -14.19 3.99
CA GLY A 43 -13.08 -14.81 2.89
C GLY A 43 -12.35 -14.42 1.64
N ARG A 44 -13.07 -13.78 0.73
CA ARG A 44 -12.46 -13.33 -0.49
C ARG A 44 -12.14 -11.86 -0.46
N THR A 45 -12.36 -11.21 0.65
CA THR A 45 -12.15 -9.77 0.75
C THR A 45 -10.75 -9.48 1.24
N ALA A 46 -10.02 -8.72 0.46
CA ALA A 46 -8.68 -8.30 0.86
C ALA A 46 -8.82 -7.08 1.77
N LEU A 47 -8.10 -7.09 2.86
CA LEU A 47 -8.13 -5.99 3.82
C LEU A 47 -6.76 -5.36 3.91
N PHE A 48 -6.75 -4.04 4.01
CA PHE A 48 -5.52 -3.26 4.02
C PHE A 48 -5.43 -2.48 5.33
N GLY A 49 -4.32 -2.58 6.00
CA GLY A 49 -4.11 -1.87 7.26
C GLY A 49 -3.29 -0.62 7.04
N GLU A 50 -2.87 -0.02 8.12
CA GLU A 50 -2.15 1.25 8.03
C GLU A 50 -0.84 1.14 7.28
N ALA A 51 -0.14 0.04 7.43
CA ALA A 51 1.13 -0.14 6.72
C ALA A 51 0.89 -0.17 5.22
N GLU A 52 -0.18 -0.84 4.79
CA GLU A 52 -0.49 -0.91 3.37
C GLU A 52 -0.97 0.42 2.83
N LEU A 53 -1.71 1.16 3.65
CA LEU A 53 -2.12 2.49 3.23
C LEU A 53 -0.90 3.40 3.06
N ALA A 54 0.05 3.30 3.98
CA ALA A 54 1.27 4.10 3.86
C ALA A 54 2.02 3.76 2.59
N ARG A 55 2.08 2.48 2.26
CA ARG A 55 2.76 2.08 1.05
C ARG A 55 2.03 2.60 -0.19
N LEU A 56 0.71 2.55 -0.18
CA LEU A 56 -0.06 3.08 -1.30
C LEU A 56 0.14 4.59 -1.44
N ARG A 57 0.25 5.29 -0.34
CA ARG A 57 0.50 6.73 -0.41
C ARG A 57 1.87 7.01 -1.01
N THR A 58 2.86 6.18 -0.67
CA THR A 58 4.18 6.33 -1.26
C THR A 58 4.12 6.10 -2.76
N ILE A 59 3.40 5.06 -3.18
CA ILE A 59 3.26 4.78 -4.60
C ILE A 59 2.62 5.97 -5.31
N ARG A 60 1.57 6.53 -4.73
CA ARG A 60 0.91 7.67 -5.33
C ARG A 60 1.84 8.86 -5.45
N ARG A 61 2.60 9.12 -4.39
CA ARG A 61 3.50 10.24 -4.40
C ARG A 61 4.59 10.09 -5.45
N LEU A 62 5.14 8.89 -5.58
CA LEU A 62 6.16 8.67 -6.59
C LEU A 62 5.60 8.88 -7.98
N GLY A 63 4.39 8.42 -8.21
CA GLY A 63 3.79 8.58 -9.52
C GLY A 63 3.37 9.99 -9.82
N GLU A 64 2.65 10.60 -8.89
CA GLU A 64 2.10 11.92 -9.17
C GLU A 64 3.06 13.05 -8.93
N ASP A 65 3.75 13.01 -7.81
CA ASP A 65 4.59 14.14 -7.45
C ASP A 65 5.93 14.13 -8.17
N LEU A 66 6.46 12.96 -8.42
CA LEU A 66 7.76 12.85 -9.04
C LEU A 66 7.69 12.44 -10.50
N GLY A 67 6.50 12.17 -10.99
CA GLY A 67 6.34 11.83 -12.40
C GLY A 67 6.89 10.47 -12.77
N ILE A 68 7.03 9.58 -11.81
CA ILE A 68 7.58 8.26 -12.10
C ILE A 68 6.45 7.37 -12.55
N ASN A 69 6.64 6.69 -13.68
CA ASN A 69 5.57 5.83 -14.19
C ASN A 69 5.50 4.54 -13.38
N ALA A 70 4.51 3.73 -13.65
CA ALA A 70 4.25 2.54 -12.84
C ALA A 70 5.45 1.60 -12.77
N ALA A 71 6.12 1.40 -13.90
CA ALA A 71 7.26 0.51 -13.90
C ALA A 71 8.39 1.07 -13.04
N GLY A 72 8.59 2.38 -13.11
CA GLY A 72 9.62 3.01 -12.28
C GLY A 72 9.29 2.95 -10.81
N VAL A 73 8.01 3.11 -10.46
CA VAL A 73 7.60 3.00 -9.09
C VAL A 73 7.92 1.60 -8.57
N GLU A 74 7.65 0.59 -9.38
CA GLU A 74 7.93 -0.77 -8.98
C GLU A 74 9.41 -0.96 -8.71
N VAL A 75 10.26 -0.43 -9.57
CA VAL A 75 11.69 -0.55 -9.40
C VAL A 75 12.15 0.16 -8.12
N VAL A 76 11.66 1.37 -7.90
CA VAL A 76 12.05 2.12 -6.72
C VAL A 76 11.67 1.38 -5.45
N LEU A 77 10.44 0.87 -5.40
CA LEU A 77 10.01 0.20 -4.19
C LEU A 77 10.75 -1.11 -3.97
N ARG A 78 11.08 -1.82 -5.05
CA ARG A 78 11.85 -3.03 -4.91
C ARG A 78 13.24 -2.74 -4.36
N LEU A 79 13.85 -1.67 -4.84
CA LEU A 79 15.17 -1.30 -4.34
C LEU A 79 15.13 -0.86 -2.88
N VAL A 80 14.09 -0.12 -2.51
CA VAL A 80 13.95 0.29 -1.12
C VAL A 80 13.78 -0.94 -0.23
N ASP A 81 12.96 -1.90 -0.66
CA ASP A 81 12.76 -3.11 0.10
C ASP A 81 14.07 -3.88 0.25
N GLU A 82 14.87 -3.92 -0.81
CA GLU A 82 16.14 -4.61 -0.75
C GLU A 82 17.10 -3.93 0.19
N ILE A 83 17.13 -2.61 0.16
CA ILE A 83 18.01 -1.88 1.06
C ILE A 83 17.62 -2.14 2.50
N ARG A 84 16.32 -2.13 2.78
CA ARG A 84 15.88 -2.40 4.15
C ARG A 84 16.27 -3.80 4.59
N ALA A 85 16.15 -4.76 3.70
CA ALA A 85 16.51 -6.13 4.05
C ALA A 85 17.99 -6.23 4.31
N LEU A 86 18.80 -5.54 3.51
CA LEU A 86 20.23 -5.61 3.68
C LEU A 86 20.70 -4.92 4.93
N THR A 87 20.06 -3.87 5.32
CA THR A 87 20.48 -3.12 6.49
C THR A 87 19.81 -3.62 7.75
N GLY A 88 18.87 -4.53 7.63
CA GLY A 88 18.15 -5.00 8.79
C GLY A 88 17.16 -3.98 9.29
N ASP A 89 16.82 -3.02 8.46
CA ASP A 89 15.96 -1.95 8.88
C ASP A 89 14.61 -2.08 8.34
N ASP A 90 14.01 -3.25 8.45
CA ASP A 90 12.75 -3.46 7.95
C ASP A 90 11.71 -2.78 8.64
N GLU A 91 11.88 -2.32 9.82
CA GLU A 91 10.85 -1.67 10.46
C GLU A 91 11.32 -0.50 11.12
N PRO A 92 10.54 0.33 11.51
CA PRO A 92 10.89 1.59 12.07
C PRO A 92 11.68 1.30 13.27
N ARG A 93 12.71 1.92 13.52
CA ARG A 93 13.45 1.72 14.50
C ARG A 93 12.99 2.30 15.60
N LYS A 94 13.05 2.01 16.55
CA LYS A 94 12.61 2.54 17.54
C LYS A 94 13.62 2.77 18.28
N ARG A 95 14.03 3.29 18.75
CA ARG A 95 15.01 3.46 19.48
C ARG A 95 15.05 4.33 19.99
#